data_09a935ee37217398ab5a86ccbc7eadee
#
_entry.id   09a935ee37217398ab5a86ccbc7eadee
#
_cell.length_a   1.000
_cell.length_b   1.000
_cell.length_c   1.000
_cell.angle_alpha   90.00
_cell.angle_beta   90.00
_cell.angle_gamma   90.00
#
_symmetry.space_group_name_H-M   'P 1'
#
loop_
_entity.id
_entity.type
_entity.pdbx_description
1 polymer ?
#
loop_
_entity_poly.entity_id
_entity_poly.type
_entity_poly.pdbx_seq_one_letter_code
_entity_poly.pdbx_strand_id
1 'polypeptide(L)'
;MFVDRETGGFARRSSTEMKASESAPEGVEARQEQVETSEPARLPVTISIAGPSAKARSRSRLRRLALAGAAFLLVAGAGGTYGRHWWTVGRFIESTDDAYVSAHNTTLAAKVAGYVATIAVEDNSRVHAGDVIATIDDGDFVLAADAARGKVATQQASVDRIGQQVVAQQAAVDQAKAQLASAQAGATRARLELDRQQALAQRDFASRQTLEQAQSNRDQTVAGVQSAQAALDAAAANVDVLKAQQQEAARTMDELRTALAKAERDLSFTVIRAPVDGVIGNRAVQVGDYMQTGQRLASLVPLDEVYVDANFKETQLAHLRPGQKVEIDVDALPDHPIEGTVDSLAPASGAVFSLLPPDNATGNFTKIVQRLPVRIKVPADVAAQGELRPGMSVVVSVNTKADAAAKPTQTAATH
;
A
#
# COMPACT_ATOMS: atom_id res chain seq x y z
N MET A 1 -31.19 6.62 50.52
CA MET A 1 -30.84 5.78 51.67
C MET A 1 -29.37 5.50 51.53
N PHE A 2 -28.55 6.41 52.07
CA PHE A 2 -27.60 6.17 53.16
C PHE A 2 -26.55 5.12 52.78
N VAL A 3 -25.23 5.30 52.77
CA VAL A 3 -24.31 6.08 53.63
C VAL A 3 -22.94 5.91 52.93
N ASP A 4 -22.19 6.90 52.54
CA ASP A 4 -21.20 7.70 53.27
C ASP A 4 -19.95 6.96 53.78
N ARG A 5 -18.78 7.60 53.46
CA ARG A 5 -17.53 7.66 54.25
C ARG A 5 -16.55 6.48 54.16
N GLU A 6 -15.25 6.68 54.08
CA GLU A 6 -14.28 7.65 54.64
C GLU A 6 -12.93 7.40 53.92
N THR A 7 -12.23 8.41 53.47
CA THR A 7 -11.11 9.15 54.09
C THR A 7 -9.95 8.35 54.65
N GLY A 8 -8.79 8.72 54.20
CA GLY A 8 -7.51 8.56 54.89
C GLY A 8 -6.40 8.25 53.89
N GLY A 9 -5.38 9.00 53.66
CA GLY A 9 -4.72 10.01 54.45
C GLY A 9 -3.22 9.82 54.26
N PHE A 10 -2.54 10.92 53.88
CA PHE A 10 -1.17 11.23 54.28
C PHE A 10 -0.04 10.19 54.09
N ALA A 11 0.94 10.54 53.23
CA ALA A 11 2.32 10.68 53.69
C ALA A 11 3.18 11.45 52.66
N ARG A 12 3.50 12.68 53.03
CA ARG A 12 4.71 13.43 52.63
C ARG A 12 5.93 12.74 53.21
N ARG A 13 7.00 12.74 52.44
CA ARG A 13 8.44 12.92 52.81
C ARG A 13 9.25 12.45 51.59
N SER A 14 10.35 13.06 51.19
CA SER A 14 11.16 14.18 51.69
C SER A 14 12.16 14.52 50.60
N SER A 15 12.34 15.80 50.42
CA SER A 15 13.49 16.37 49.72
C SER A 15 14.79 15.87 50.34
N THR A 16 15.76 15.49 49.52
CA THR A 16 17.15 15.47 49.94
C THR A 16 17.96 16.23 48.89
N GLU A 17 18.23 17.47 49.23
CA GLU A 17 19.37 18.24 48.74
C GLU A 17 20.66 17.50 49.11
N MET A 18 21.55 17.40 48.17
CA MET A 18 22.97 17.16 48.41
C MET A 18 23.76 17.91 47.39
N LYS A 19 24.01 19.15 47.67
CA LYS A 19 25.28 19.79 48.04
C LYS A 19 26.43 19.52 47.12
N ALA A 20 26.76 20.63 46.43
CA ALA A 20 28.00 20.89 45.71
C ALA A 20 29.23 20.46 46.50
N SER A 21 30.16 19.85 45.83
CA SER A 21 31.56 19.79 46.25
C SER A 21 32.41 20.34 45.11
N GLU A 22 32.78 21.55 45.32
CA GLU A 22 33.83 22.32 44.76
C GLU A 22 35.18 21.71 45.20
N SER A 23 36.01 21.33 44.22
CA SER A 23 37.46 21.23 44.47
C SER A 23 38.18 21.41 43.14
N ALA A 24 38.67 22.63 42.96
CA ALA A 24 39.81 22.90 42.11
C ALA A 24 41.09 22.40 42.78
N PRO A 25 42.12 22.03 42.06
CA PRO A 25 43.45 22.39 42.48
C PRO A 25 44.13 23.30 41.46
N GLU A 26 44.75 24.31 42.02
CA GLU A 26 45.72 25.21 41.54
C GLU A 26 46.89 24.54 40.84
N GLY A 27 47.44 25.27 39.92
CA GLY A 27 48.86 25.51 39.83
C GLY A 27 49.69 24.54 38.98
N VAL A 28 49.98 24.88 37.73
CA VAL A 28 51.33 24.68 37.22
C VAL A 28 51.74 25.92 36.38
N GLU A 29 52.76 26.55 36.89
CA GLU A 29 53.50 27.72 36.49
C GLU A 29 53.88 27.75 35.00
N ALA A 30 53.76 28.96 34.49
CA ALA A 30 54.38 29.44 33.29
C ALA A 30 55.92 29.37 33.41
N ARG A 31 56.58 28.59 32.60
CA ARG A 31 58.04 28.67 32.42
C ARG A 31 58.32 29.45 31.15
N GLN A 32 58.56 30.74 31.36
CA GLN A 32 59.22 31.59 30.40
C GLN A 32 60.67 31.13 30.31
N GLU A 33 61.10 30.65 29.17
CA GLU A 33 62.53 30.45 28.87
C GLU A 33 63.00 31.60 28.02
N GLN A 34 63.93 32.28 28.62
CA GLN A 34 64.56 33.51 28.15
C GLN A 34 65.38 33.24 26.90
N VAL A 35 65.22 34.13 25.96
CA VAL A 35 66.13 34.32 24.81
C VAL A 35 67.46 34.86 25.33
N GLU A 36 68.54 34.08 25.26
CA GLU A 36 69.87 34.54 25.53
C GLU A 36 70.58 34.91 24.20
N THR A 37 70.70 36.21 24.06
CA THR A 37 71.45 36.85 23.00
C THR A 37 72.98 36.67 23.27
N SER A 38 73.70 36.01 22.38
CA SER A 38 75.08 36.06 22.39
C SER A 38 75.64 36.56 21.04
N GLU A 39 76.23 37.69 21.08
CA GLU A 39 76.96 38.45 20.05
C GLU A 39 78.38 37.91 19.83
N PRO A 40 79.08 38.32 18.76
CA PRO A 40 79.90 37.45 17.89
C PRO A 40 81.40 37.50 18.25
N ALA A 41 82.06 36.38 18.02
CA ALA A 41 83.51 36.37 18.01
C ALA A 41 84.03 36.57 16.58
N ARG A 42 84.67 37.72 16.38
CA ARG A 42 85.51 38.00 15.22
C ARG A 42 86.84 37.20 15.33
N LEU A 43 87.19 36.49 14.28
CA LEU A 43 88.53 36.12 13.98
C LEU A 43 88.88 36.24 12.47
N PRO A 44 90.12 36.33 12.07
CA PRO A 44 90.44 37.30 11.07
C PRO A 44 90.60 36.75 9.64
N VAL A 45 90.49 37.70 8.74
CA VAL A 45 90.73 37.59 7.30
C VAL A 45 92.08 37.10 6.98
N THR A 46 92.16 36.03 6.17
CA THR A 46 93.37 35.75 5.37
C THR A 46 92.96 35.71 3.91
N ILE A 47 93.43 36.73 3.19
CA ILE A 47 93.26 36.84 1.74
C ILE A 47 94.27 35.96 1.07
N SER A 48 93.84 34.98 0.30
CA SER A 48 94.70 34.30 -0.67
C SER A 48 94.15 34.50 -2.05
N ILE A 49 94.82 35.31 -2.82
CA ILE A 49 94.59 35.59 -4.23
C ILE A 49 95.23 34.47 -5.06
N ALA A 50 94.41 33.67 -5.73
CA ALA A 50 94.84 32.82 -6.82
C ALA A 50 93.92 33.02 -8.00
N GLY A 51 94.50 33.38 -9.12
CA GLY A 51 93.86 33.90 -10.33
C GLY A 51 93.00 32.92 -11.18
N PRO A 52 92.49 33.39 -12.28
CA PRO A 52 91.28 32.80 -12.92
C PRO A 52 91.61 31.63 -13.85
N SER A 53 91.03 30.48 -13.61
CA SER A 53 90.99 29.40 -14.58
C SER A 53 89.64 29.48 -15.30
N ALA A 54 89.64 29.96 -16.51
CA ALA A 54 88.55 29.98 -17.43
C ALA A 54 88.42 28.61 -18.10
N LYS A 55 87.12 28.27 -18.40
CA LYS A 55 86.57 27.21 -19.26
C LYS A 55 86.07 25.92 -18.59
N ALA A 56 84.82 25.95 -18.10
CA ALA A 56 83.85 24.83 -18.20
C ALA A 56 82.38 25.19 -17.73
N ARG A 57 81.83 26.32 -18.15
CA ARG A 57 80.49 26.76 -17.65
C ARG A 57 79.40 26.80 -18.73
N SER A 58 79.56 26.19 -19.88
CA SER A 58 78.46 26.32 -20.92
C SER A 58 77.63 25.09 -21.09
N ARG A 59 78.06 23.87 -20.77
CA ARG A 59 77.28 22.65 -21.01
C ARG A 59 76.26 22.33 -19.87
N SER A 60 76.50 22.75 -18.64
CA SER A 60 75.60 22.48 -17.50
C SER A 60 74.39 23.43 -17.46
N ARG A 61 74.52 24.66 -17.95
CA ARG A 61 73.43 25.61 -18.05
C ARG A 61 72.44 25.22 -19.17
N LEU A 62 72.90 24.76 -20.31
CA LEU A 62 72.10 24.26 -21.41
C LEU A 62 71.35 22.99 -21.01
N ARG A 63 71.95 22.05 -20.28
CA ARG A 63 71.24 20.85 -19.77
C ARG A 63 70.23 21.21 -18.70
N ARG A 64 70.48 22.17 -17.82
CA ARG A 64 69.51 22.65 -16.82
C ARG A 64 68.37 23.42 -17.47
N LEU A 65 68.59 24.21 -18.51
CA LEU A 65 67.57 24.87 -19.29
C LEU A 65 66.77 23.87 -20.12
N ALA A 66 67.42 22.84 -20.68
CA ALA A 66 66.68 21.77 -21.38
C ALA A 66 65.83 20.91 -20.44
N LEU A 67 66.33 20.57 -19.25
CA LEU A 67 65.53 19.89 -18.20
C LEU A 67 64.39 20.75 -17.66
N ALA A 68 64.65 22.05 -17.43
CA ALA A 68 63.57 22.99 -17.03
C ALA A 68 62.53 23.18 -18.12
N GLY A 69 62.95 23.24 -19.40
CA GLY A 69 62.05 23.28 -20.55
C GLY A 69 61.21 22.00 -20.69
N ALA A 70 61.85 20.83 -20.53
CA ALA A 70 61.12 19.55 -20.52
C ALA A 70 60.12 19.43 -19.34
N ALA A 71 60.54 19.85 -18.14
CA ALA A 71 59.65 19.90 -16.96
C ALA A 71 58.50 20.88 -17.17
N PHE A 72 58.75 22.05 -17.76
CA PHE A 72 57.69 23.01 -18.12
C PHE A 72 56.71 22.46 -19.15
N LEU A 73 57.20 21.77 -20.19
CA LEU A 73 56.35 21.13 -21.20
C LEU A 73 55.50 20.00 -20.59
N LEU A 74 56.05 19.19 -19.66
CA LEU A 74 55.28 18.18 -18.94
C LEU A 74 54.21 18.80 -18.04
N VAL A 75 54.53 19.85 -17.29
CA VAL A 75 53.55 20.57 -16.45
C VAL A 75 52.50 21.28 -17.32
N ALA A 76 52.92 21.92 -18.42
CA ALA A 76 51.99 22.55 -19.36
C ALA A 76 51.10 21.51 -20.08
N GLY A 77 51.67 20.34 -20.46
CA GLY A 77 50.91 19.23 -21.02
C GLY A 77 49.92 18.62 -20.01
N ALA A 78 50.37 18.35 -18.78
CA ALA A 78 49.50 17.87 -17.71
C ALA A 78 48.44 18.90 -17.31
N GLY A 79 48.83 20.18 -17.21
CA GLY A 79 47.88 21.29 -16.92
C GLY A 79 46.88 21.51 -18.07
N GLY A 80 47.33 21.37 -19.32
CA GLY A 80 46.48 21.48 -20.51
C GLY A 80 45.46 20.33 -20.61
N THR A 81 45.89 19.09 -20.36
CA THR A 81 45.02 17.92 -20.32
C THR A 81 44.03 17.98 -19.16
N TYR A 82 44.49 18.37 -17.96
CA TYR A 82 43.61 18.57 -16.80
C TYR A 82 42.66 19.73 -17.01
N GLY A 83 43.11 20.87 -17.50
CA GLY A 83 42.22 22.02 -17.81
C GLY A 83 41.19 21.70 -18.89
N ARG A 84 41.61 20.95 -19.94
CA ARG A 84 40.67 20.48 -20.96
C ARG A 84 39.63 19.52 -20.37
N HIS A 85 40.01 18.57 -19.52
CA HIS A 85 39.13 17.63 -18.87
C HIS A 85 38.15 18.37 -17.95
N TRP A 86 38.65 19.30 -17.13
CA TRP A 86 37.78 20.12 -16.28
C TRP A 86 36.80 20.98 -17.10
N TRP A 87 37.26 21.56 -18.22
CA TRP A 87 36.39 22.39 -19.10
C TRP A 87 35.35 21.59 -19.85
N THR A 88 35.60 20.35 -20.20
CA THR A 88 34.69 19.50 -21.03
C THR A 88 33.82 18.62 -20.21
N VAL A 89 34.19 18.24 -19.01
CA VAL A 89 33.48 17.27 -18.14
C VAL A 89 33.20 17.85 -16.77
N GLY A 90 34.24 18.28 -16.03
CA GLY A 90 34.11 18.61 -14.62
C GLY A 90 33.11 19.72 -14.27
N ARG A 91 32.97 20.73 -15.14
CA ARG A 91 32.03 21.84 -14.93
C ARG A 91 30.55 21.46 -15.15
N PHE A 92 30.28 20.28 -15.67
CA PHE A 92 28.93 19.78 -15.95
C PHE A 92 28.51 18.66 -14.99
N ILE A 93 29.30 18.36 -13.99
CA ILE A 93 28.97 17.37 -12.97
C ILE A 93 28.46 18.11 -11.74
N GLU A 94 27.19 17.87 -11.39
CA GLU A 94 26.62 18.30 -10.14
C GLU A 94 26.56 17.10 -9.19
N SER A 95 27.22 17.21 -8.02
CA SER A 95 27.30 16.11 -7.07
C SER A 95 26.71 16.47 -5.72
N THR A 96 26.19 15.46 -5.04
CA THR A 96 25.74 15.54 -3.66
C THR A 96 26.15 14.29 -2.88
N ASP A 97 26.54 14.48 -1.62
CA ASP A 97 26.84 13.48 -0.62
C ASP A 97 25.65 13.22 0.32
N ASP A 98 24.57 14.02 0.19
CA ASP A 98 23.34 13.86 0.94
C ASP A 98 22.33 13.05 0.12
N ALA A 99 22.65 11.78 -0.08
CA ALA A 99 21.82 10.86 -0.83
C ALA A 99 21.76 9.48 -0.15
N TYR A 100 20.57 8.87 -0.19
CA TYR A 100 20.33 7.59 0.46
C TYR A 100 19.55 6.66 -0.46
N VAL A 101 19.88 5.37 -0.38
CA VAL A 101 19.05 4.32 -0.99
C VAL A 101 17.74 4.24 -0.25
N SER A 102 16.63 4.26 -0.97
CA SER A 102 15.26 4.16 -0.46
C SER A 102 14.51 3.03 -1.14
N ALA A 103 13.46 2.51 -0.51
CA ALA A 103 12.52 1.56 -1.11
C ALA A 103 11.10 1.82 -0.59
N HIS A 104 10.11 1.34 -1.32
CA HIS A 104 8.71 1.41 -0.89
C HIS A 104 8.41 0.30 0.14
N ASN A 105 8.71 0.58 1.40
CA ASN A 105 8.48 -0.39 2.47
C ASN A 105 6.99 -0.65 2.68
N THR A 106 6.59 -1.93 2.61
CA THR A 106 5.23 -2.35 2.89
C THR A 106 5.11 -2.80 4.35
N THR A 107 4.21 -2.17 5.10
CA THR A 107 3.92 -2.59 6.48
C THR A 107 2.93 -3.74 6.47
N LEU A 108 3.32 -4.87 7.01
CA LEU A 108 2.44 -6.02 7.27
C LEU A 108 1.72 -5.78 8.59
N ALA A 109 0.38 -5.71 8.54
CA ALA A 109 -0.47 -5.49 9.71
C ALA A 109 -1.58 -6.54 9.78
N ALA A 110 -1.99 -6.90 11.00
CA ALA A 110 -3.10 -7.81 11.22
C ALA A 110 -4.43 -7.18 10.77
N LYS A 111 -5.24 -7.92 10.00
CA LYS A 111 -6.60 -7.50 9.63
C LYS A 111 -7.65 -7.96 10.62
N VAL A 112 -7.35 -8.97 11.43
CA VAL A 112 -8.18 -9.52 12.48
C VAL A 112 -7.40 -9.56 13.80
N ALA A 113 -8.10 -9.50 14.93
CA ALA A 113 -7.48 -9.60 16.24
C ALA A 113 -7.39 -11.07 16.68
N GLY A 114 -6.33 -11.43 17.40
CA GLY A 114 -6.13 -12.76 17.93
C GLY A 114 -4.71 -13.00 18.38
N TYR A 115 -4.43 -14.19 18.93
CA TYR A 115 -3.08 -14.59 19.32
C TYR A 115 -2.29 -15.09 18.11
N VAL A 116 -1.01 -14.74 18.04
CA VAL A 116 -0.09 -15.28 17.03
C VAL A 116 0.18 -16.75 17.34
N ALA A 117 -0.33 -17.64 16.49
CA ALA A 117 -0.14 -19.08 16.64
C ALA A 117 1.23 -19.53 16.15
N THR A 118 1.64 -19.05 14.94
CA THR A 118 2.94 -19.39 14.38
C THR A 118 3.51 -18.21 13.59
N ILE A 119 4.84 -18.19 13.49
CA ILE A 119 5.58 -17.30 12.59
C ILE A 119 6.42 -18.22 11.71
N ALA A 120 6.17 -18.19 10.41
CA ALA A 120 6.76 -19.11 9.44
C ALA A 120 8.10 -18.60 8.88
N VAL A 121 8.45 -17.33 9.12
CA VAL A 121 9.62 -16.66 8.54
C VAL A 121 10.50 -16.07 9.63
N GLU A 122 11.82 -16.13 9.41
CA GLU A 122 12.82 -15.52 10.29
C GLU A 122 13.05 -14.04 9.91
N ASP A 123 13.64 -13.29 10.84
CA ASP A 123 14.06 -11.92 10.56
C ASP A 123 15.14 -11.92 9.47
N ASN A 124 15.08 -10.94 8.57
CA ASN A 124 15.95 -10.77 7.42
C ASN A 124 15.88 -11.92 6.38
N SER A 125 14.86 -12.76 6.43
CA SER A 125 14.63 -13.79 5.41
C SER A 125 13.97 -13.20 4.15
N ARG A 126 14.33 -13.75 2.98
CA ARG A 126 13.67 -13.41 1.71
C ARG A 126 12.36 -14.17 1.59
N VAL A 127 11.32 -13.51 1.13
CA VAL A 127 9.98 -14.07 0.91
C VAL A 127 9.45 -13.67 -0.45
N HIS A 128 8.57 -14.50 -1.02
CA HIS A 128 7.88 -14.23 -2.27
C HIS A 128 6.42 -13.84 -2.01
N ALA A 129 5.84 -13.16 -2.98
CA ALA A 129 4.43 -12.82 -2.94
C ALA A 129 3.56 -14.08 -2.75
N GLY A 130 2.67 -14.04 -1.73
CA GLY A 130 1.83 -15.18 -1.35
C GLY A 130 2.38 -16.07 -0.23
N ASP A 131 3.68 -15.98 0.11
CA ASP A 131 4.27 -16.76 1.20
C ASP A 131 3.60 -16.40 2.54
N VAL A 132 3.43 -17.43 3.38
CA VAL A 132 2.87 -17.28 4.72
C VAL A 132 3.94 -16.70 5.65
N ILE A 133 3.66 -15.56 6.23
CA ILE A 133 4.55 -14.87 7.18
C ILE A 133 4.23 -15.31 8.61
N ALA A 134 2.95 -15.25 8.98
CA ALA A 134 2.47 -15.63 10.30
C ALA A 134 1.03 -16.12 10.22
N THR A 135 0.61 -16.89 11.22
CA THR A 135 -0.78 -17.30 11.40
C THR A 135 -1.27 -16.79 12.76
N ILE A 136 -2.47 -16.28 12.78
CA ILE A 136 -3.23 -15.98 13.99
C ILE A 136 -4.07 -17.21 14.33
N ASP A 137 -4.34 -17.46 15.60
CA ASP A 137 -5.24 -18.52 16.06
C ASP A 137 -6.60 -18.39 15.34
N ASP A 138 -6.94 -19.39 14.56
CA ASP A 138 -8.10 -19.41 13.68
C ASP A 138 -9.32 -20.14 14.29
N GLY A 139 -9.20 -20.71 15.50
CA GLY A 139 -10.23 -21.55 16.10
C GLY A 139 -11.61 -20.91 16.12
N ASP A 140 -11.72 -19.70 16.61
CA ASP A 140 -12.98 -18.95 16.66
C ASP A 140 -13.50 -18.58 15.28
N PHE A 141 -12.63 -18.29 14.34
CA PHE A 141 -12.99 -17.95 12.94
C PHE A 141 -13.50 -19.17 12.17
N VAL A 142 -12.90 -20.35 12.39
CA VAL A 142 -13.37 -21.62 11.83
C VAL A 142 -14.76 -21.92 12.36
N LEU A 143 -14.99 -21.84 13.67
CA LEU A 143 -16.30 -22.05 14.27
C LEU A 143 -17.35 -21.07 13.77
N ALA A 144 -16.97 -19.80 13.59
CA ALA A 144 -17.87 -18.78 13.05
C ALA A 144 -18.26 -19.08 11.58
N ALA A 145 -17.32 -19.50 10.76
CA ALA A 145 -17.57 -19.89 9.38
C ALA A 145 -18.46 -21.13 9.30
N ASP A 146 -18.21 -22.15 10.13
CA ASP A 146 -19.02 -23.37 10.17
C ASP A 146 -20.43 -23.10 10.69
N ALA A 147 -20.60 -22.25 11.69
CA ALA A 147 -21.91 -21.82 12.16
C ALA A 147 -22.69 -21.07 11.07
N ALA A 148 -22.03 -20.20 10.32
CA ALA A 148 -22.65 -19.49 9.19
C ALA A 148 -23.04 -20.46 8.06
N ARG A 149 -22.20 -21.45 7.76
CA ARG A 149 -22.48 -22.50 6.76
C ARG A 149 -23.69 -23.35 7.17
N GLY A 150 -23.80 -23.70 8.45
CA GLY A 150 -24.95 -24.41 9.00
C GLY A 150 -26.24 -23.63 8.84
N LYS A 151 -26.23 -22.29 9.06
CA LYS A 151 -27.39 -21.43 8.84
C LYS A 151 -27.83 -21.40 7.37
N VAL A 152 -26.90 -21.31 6.43
CA VAL A 152 -27.20 -21.37 4.98
C VAL A 152 -27.85 -22.72 4.63
N ALA A 153 -27.30 -23.83 5.13
CA ALA A 153 -27.86 -25.17 4.88
C ALA A 153 -29.29 -25.31 5.43
N THR A 154 -29.54 -24.80 6.63
CA THR A 154 -30.91 -24.80 7.22
C THR A 154 -31.87 -23.97 6.40
N GLN A 155 -31.48 -22.80 5.95
CA GLN A 155 -32.33 -21.93 5.13
C GLN A 155 -32.55 -22.54 3.75
N GLN A 156 -31.59 -23.20 3.14
CA GLN A 156 -31.77 -23.95 1.88
C GLN A 156 -32.84 -25.02 2.04
N ALA A 157 -32.78 -25.79 3.11
CA ALA A 157 -33.82 -26.79 3.40
C ALA A 157 -35.22 -26.16 3.56
N SER A 158 -35.31 -24.94 4.10
CA SER A 158 -36.57 -24.19 4.19
C SER A 158 -37.07 -23.77 2.80
N VAL A 159 -36.23 -23.26 1.91
CA VAL A 159 -36.59 -22.92 0.53
C VAL A 159 -37.09 -24.15 -0.22
N ASP A 160 -36.43 -25.29 -0.07
CA ASP A 160 -36.80 -26.55 -0.72
C ASP A 160 -38.16 -27.05 -0.19
N ARG A 161 -38.39 -26.99 1.13
CA ARG A 161 -39.66 -27.36 1.74
C ARG A 161 -40.81 -26.51 1.19
N ILE A 162 -40.62 -25.17 1.09
CA ILE A 162 -41.66 -24.28 0.53
C ILE A 162 -41.87 -24.61 -0.96
N GLY A 163 -40.79 -24.91 -1.70
CA GLY A 163 -40.87 -25.36 -3.09
C GLY A 163 -41.77 -26.60 -3.25
N GLN A 164 -41.64 -27.60 -2.36
CA GLN A 164 -42.54 -28.77 -2.36
C GLN A 164 -43.97 -28.40 -2.01
N GLN A 165 -44.20 -27.43 -1.14
CA GLN A 165 -45.55 -26.92 -0.85
C GLN A 165 -46.17 -26.23 -2.07
N VAL A 166 -45.41 -25.47 -2.86
CA VAL A 166 -45.86 -24.87 -4.13
C VAL A 166 -46.32 -25.98 -5.10
N VAL A 167 -45.53 -27.07 -5.24
CA VAL A 167 -45.88 -28.21 -6.10
C VAL A 167 -47.20 -28.87 -5.63
N ALA A 168 -47.34 -29.10 -4.31
CA ALA A 168 -48.57 -29.67 -3.75
C ALA A 168 -49.81 -28.76 -3.98
N GLN A 169 -49.64 -27.46 -3.82
CA GLN A 169 -50.73 -26.51 -4.05
C GLN A 169 -51.09 -26.37 -5.54
N GLN A 170 -50.12 -26.55 -6.44
CA GLN A 170 -50.39 -26.59 -7.89
C GLN A 170 -51.27 -27.76 -8.28
N ALA A 171 -51.13 -28.91 -7.62
CA ALA A 171 -52.06 -30.03 -7.81
C ALA A 171 -53.49 -29.70 -7.38
N ALA A 172 -53.68 -28.88 -6.32
CA ALA A 172 -55.00 -28.39 -5.93
C ALA A 172 -55.63 -27.43 -6.98
N VAL A 173 -54.78 -26.61 -7.64
CA VAL A 173 -55.25 -25.79 -8.79
C VAL A 173 -55.72 -26.70 -9.93
N ASP A 174 -55.00 -27.75 -10.25
CA ASP A 174 -55.39 -28.66 -11.33
C ASP A 174 -56.67 -29.43 -11.00
N GLN A 175 -56.85 -29.80 -9.73
CA GLN A 175 -58.15 -30.36 -9.25
C GLN A 175 -59.28 -29.34 -9.41
N ALA A 176 -59.13 -28.10 -9.02
CA ALA A 176 -60.14 -27.05 -9.17
C ALA A 176 -60.47 -26.77 -10.64
N LYS A 177 -59.45 -26.80 -11.54
CA LYS A 177 -59.67 -26.72 -13.00
C LYS A 177 -60.58 -27.85 -13.52
N ALA A 178 -60.31 -29.06 -13.07
CA ALA A 178 -61.09 -30.21 -13.47
C ALA A 178 -62.60 -30.08 -12.95
N GLN A 179 -62.75 -29.57 -11.74
CA GLN A 179 -64.08 -29.28 -11.20
C GLN A 179 -64.83 -28.20 -12.00
N LEU A 180 -64.17 -27.14 -12.38
CA LEU A 180 -64.72 -26.07 -13.22
C LEU A 180 -65.14 -26.64 -14.59
N ALA A 181 -64.26 -27.45 -15.23
CA ALA A 181 -64.60 -28.08 -16.51
C ALA A 181 -65.85 -28.98 -16.39
N SER A 182 -66.00 -29.73 -15.31
CA SER A 182 -67.19 -30.52 -15.03
C SER A 182 -68.45 -29.66 -14.85
N ALA A 183 -68.35 -28.56 -14.09
CA ALA A 183 -69.43 -27.61 -13.91
C ALA A 183 -69.89 -26.96 -15.24
N GLN A 184 -68.88 -26.56 -16.07
CA GLN A 184 -69.20 -25.98 -17.40
C GLN A 184 -69.89 -26.97 -18.34
N ALA A 185 -69.52 -28.25 -18.32
CA ALA A 185 -70.13 -29.29 -19.08
C ALA A 185 -71.60 -29.49 -18.59
N GLY A 186 -71.84 -29.45 -17.25
CA GLY A 186 -73.14 -29.49 -16.64
C GLY A 186 -74.01 -28.30 -17.09
N ALA A 187 -73.49 -27.07 -17.04
CA ALA A 187 -74.17 -25.87 -17.46
C ALA A 187 -74.57 -25.90 -18.96
N THR A 188 -73.60 -26.38 -19.80
CA THR A 188 -73.86 -26.56 -21.23
C THR A 188 -74.98 -27.52 -21.49
N ARG A 189 -75.05 -28.67 -20.77
CA ARG A 189 -76.15 -29.64 -20.89
C ARG A 189 -77.47 -29.01 -20.46
N ALA A 190 -77.51 -28.32 -19.32
CA ALA A 190 -78.68 -27.66 -18.81
C ALA A 190 -79.23 -26.58 -19.76
N ARG A 191 -78.31 -25.82 -20.42
CA ARG A 191 -78.67 -24.84 -21.43
C ARG A 191 -79.33 -25.50 -22.66
N LEU A 192 -78.74 -26.54 -23.20
CA LEU A 192 -79.32 -27.28 -24.34
C LEU A 192 -80.64 -27.89 -24.02
N GLU A 193 -80.89 -28.35 -22.78
CA GLU A 193 -82.16 -28.84 -22.32
C GLU A 193 -83.20 -27.73 -22.23
N LEU A 194 -82.85 -26.55 -21.66
CA LEU A 194 -83.70 -25.38 -21.63
C LEU A 194 -84.08 -24.96 -23.04
N ASP A 195 -83.10 -24.85 -24.00
CA ASP A 195 -83.41 -24.48 -25.40
C ASP A 195 -84.41 -25.48 -26.04
N ARG A 196 -84.22 -26.78 -25.74
CA ARG A 196 -85.14 -27.81 -26.21
C ARG A 196 -86.59 -27.64 -25.63
N GLN A 197 -86.64 -27.45 -24.31
CA GLN A 197 -87.96 -27.25 -23.65
C GLN A 197 -88.66 -25.96 -24.09
N GLN A 198 -87.95 -24.88 -24.35
CA GLN A 198 -88.44 -23.63 -24.93
C GLN A 198 -89.08 -23.86 -26.32
N ALA A 199 -88.34 -24.59 -27.20
CA ALA A 199 -88.84 -24.91 -28.54
C ALA A 199 -90.07 -25.82 -28.56
N LEU A 200 -90.16 -26.75 -27.58
CA LEU A 200 -91.34 -27.60 -27.40
C LEU A 200 -92.52 -26.80 -26.83
N ALA A 201 -92.27 -25.90 -25.85
CA ALA A 201 -93.34 -25.05 -25.27
C ALA A 201 -93.95 -24.09 -26.32
N GLN A 202 -93.14 -23.53 -27.21
CA GLN A 202 -93.61 -22.70 -28.35
C GLN A 202 -94.56 -23.43 -29.30
N ARG A 203 -94.57 -24.80 -29.28
CA ARG A 203 -95.39 -25.67 -30.10
C ARG A 203 -96.50 -26.36 -29.28
N ASP A 204 -96.70 -25.91 -28.01
CA ASP A 204 -97.71 -26.49 -27.05
C ASP A 204 -97.44 -27.96 -26.66
N PHE A 205 -96.21 -28.45 -26.88
CA PHE A 205 -95.76 -29.84 -26.52
C PHE A 205 -95.10 -29.96 -25.17
N ALA A 206 -94.86 -28.87 -24.42
CA ALA A 206 -94.27 -28.90 -23.08
C ALA A 206 -95.15 -28.13 -22.07
N SER A 207 -95.20 -28.60 -20.80
CA SER A 207 -95.94 -27.89 -19.74
C SER A 207 -95.09 -26.70 -19.21
N ARG A 208 -95.80 -25.69 -18.66
CA ARG A 208 -95.13 -24.54 -17.98
C ARG A 208 -94.19 -25.01 -16.86
N GLN A 209 -94.59 -26.01 -16.09
CA GLN A 209 -93.77 -26.58 -15.02
C GLN A 209 -92.47 -27.15 -15.51
N THR A 210 -92.42 -27.89 -16.63
CA THR A 210 -91.19 -28.45 -17.20
C THR A 210 -90.29 -27.38 -17.71
N LEU A 211 -90.78 -26.27 -18.27
CA LEU A 211 -90.01 -25.12 -18.71
C LEU A 211 -89.37 -24.39 -17.52
N GLU A 212 -90.19 -24.10 -16.48
CA GLU A 212 -89.72 -23.44 -15.24
C GLU A 212 -88.63 -24.29 -14.54
N GLN A 213 -88.82 -25.63 -14.50
CA GLN A 213 -87.84 -26.56 -13.95
C GLN A 213 -86.54 -26.55 -14.77
N ALA A 214 -86.57 -26.53 -16.10
CA ALA A 214 -85.40 -26.44 -16.94
C ALA A 214 -84.64 -25.10 -16.78
N GLN A 215 -85.43 -24.01 -16.61
CA GLN A 215 -84.85 -22.68 -16.36
C GLN A 215 -84.14 -22.62 -15.00
N SER A 216 -84.83 -23.10 -13.93
CA SER A 216 -84.23 -23.19 -12.59
C SER A 216 -82.96 -24.06 -12.58
N ASN A 217 -82.93 -25.21 -13.28
CA ASN A 217 -81.79 -26.06 -13.39
C ASN A 217 -80.61 -25.38 -14.13
N ARG A 218 -80.89 -24.61 -15.22
CA ARG A 218 -79.91 -23.81 -15.91
C ARG A 218 -79.29 -22.77 -14.98
N ASP A 219 -80.10 -22.01 -14.21
CA ASP A 219 -79.67 -20.99 -13.29
C ASP A 219 -78.84 -21.59 -12.16
N GLN A 220 -79.23 -22.74 -11.63
CA GLN A 220 -78.46 -23.47 -10.62
C GLN A 220 -77.11 -23.93 -11.13
N THR A 221 -77.02 -24.47 -12.36
CA THR A 221 -75.80 -24.93 -12.94
C THR A 221 -74.91 -23.77 -13.32
N VAL A 222 -75.40 -22.62 -13.75
CA VAL A 222 -74.63 -21.38 -13.96
C VAL A 222 -74.03 -20.86 -12.65
N ALA A 223 -74.82 -20.84 -11.56
CA ALA A 223 -74.25 -20.50 -10.23
C ALA A 223 -73.15 -21.49 -9.78
N GLY A 224 -73.37 -22.80 -10.13
CA GLY A 224 -72.33 -23.83 -9.91
C GLY A 224 -70.98 -23.55 -10.64
N VAL A 225 -71.05 -23.07 -11.88
CA VAL A 225 -69.85 -22.63 -12.64
C VAL A 225 -69.12 -21.46 -11.95
N GLN A 226 -69.95 -20.46 -11.50
CA GLN A 226 -69.35 -19.31 -10.78
C GLN A 226 -68.67 -19.72 -9.47
N SER A 227 -69.26 -20.64 -8.73
CA SER A 227 -68.62 -21.18 -7.51
C SER A 227 -67.37 -21.98 -7.80
N ALA A 228 -67.38 -22.82 -8.85
CA ALA A 228 -66.19 -23.56 -9.24
C ALA A 228 -65.02 -22.61 -9.76
N GLN A 229 -65.39 -21.54 -10.46
CA GLN A 229 -64.42 -20.50 -10.87
C GLN A 229 -63.83 -19.82 -9.64
N ALA A 230 -64.60 -19.39 -8.69
CA ALA A 230 -64.14 -18.76 -7.46
C ALA A 230 -63.21 -19.70 -6.66
N ALA A 231 -63.48 -21.01 -6.64
CA ALA A 231 -62.62 -22.01 -6.01
C ALA A 231 -61.28 -22.16 -6.75
N LEU A 232 -61.28 -22.09 -8.08
CA LEU A 232 -60.07 -22.09 -8.87
C LEU A 232 -59.23 -20.85 -8.60
N ASP A 233 -59.84 -19.67 -8.59
CA ASP A 233 -59.13 -18.38 -8.33
C ASP A 233 -58.58 -18.37 -6.91
N ALA A 234 -59.25 -18.89 -5.91
CA ALA A 234 -58.71 -19.04 -4.55
C ALA A 234 -57.53 -20.01 -4.48
N ALA A 235 -57.61 -21.13 -5.20
CA ALA A 235 -56.49 -22.08 -5.26
C ALA A 235 -55.27 -21.48 -5.95
N ALA A 236 -55.42 -20.71 -7.03
CA ALA A 236 -54.36 -19.99 -7.72
C ALA A 236 -53.72 -18.91 -6.84
N ALA A 237 -54.53 -18.11 -6.12
CA ALA A 237 -54.04 -17.11 -5.19
C ALA A 237 -53.18 -17.73 -4.07
N ASN A 238 -53.53 -18.92 -3.57
CA ASN A 238 -52.73 -19.64 -2.58
C ASN A 238 -51.36 -20.07 -3.15
N VAL A 239 -51.28 -20.45 -4.43
CA VAL A 239 -49.98 -20.73 -5.09
C VAL A 239 -49.12 -19.46 -5.13
N ASP A 240 -49.70 -18.31 -5.44
CA ASP A 240 -48.97 -17.05 -5.53
C ASP A 240 -48.45 -16.60 -4.13
N VAL A 241 -49.19 -16.81 -3.08
CA VAL A 241 -48.74 -16.60 -1.69
C VAL A 241 -47.57 -17.49 -1.36
N LEU A 242 -47.61 -18.80 -1.69
CA LEU A 242 -46.49 -19.71 -1.43
C LEU A 242 -45.25 -19.36 -2.25
N LYS A 243 -45.41 -18.93 -3.50
CA LYS A 243 -44.27 -18.44 -4.33
C LYS A 243 -43.65 -17.19 -3.73
N ALA A 244 -44.48 -16.25 -3.22
CA ALA A 244 -43.97 -15.07 -2.53
C ALA A 244 -43.17 -15.45 -1.27
N GLN A 245 -43.66 -16.41 -0.47
CA GLN A 245 -42.93 -16.94 0.69
C GLN A 245 -41.62 -17.64 0.29
N GLN A 246 -41.60 -18.40 -0.82
CA GLN A 246 -40.40 -19.02 -1.34
C GLN A 246 -39.37 -17.96 -1.74
N GLN A 247 -39.79 -16.89 -2.39
CA GLN A 247 -38.93 -15.78 -2.78
C GLN A 247 -38.37 -15.03 -1.56
N GLU A 248 -39.15 -14.81 -0.52
CA GLU A 248 -38.72 -14.24 0.74
C GLU A 248 -37.65 -15.13 1.40
N ALA A 249 -37.93 -16.45 1.49
CA ALA A 249 -36.97 -17.40 2.04
C ALA A 249 -35.65 -17.46 1.22
N ALA A 250 -35.73 -17.31 -0.11
CA ALA A 250 -34.56 -17.23 -0.99
C ALA A 250 -33.72 -15.95 -0.75
N ARG A 251 -34.35 -14.81 -0.53
CA ARG A 251 -33.67 -13.56 -0.17
C ARG A 251 -32.94 -13.69 1.17
N THR A 252 -33.60 -14.25 2.18
CA THR A 252 -32.96 -14.53 3.48
C THR A 252 -31.74 -15.47 3.32
N MET A 253 -31.83 -16.45 2.42
CA MET A 253 -30.70 -17.31 2.10
C MET A 253 -29.52 -16.53 1.52
N ASP A 254 -29.75 -15.55 0.64
CA ASP A 254 -28.71 -14.72 0.06
C ASP A 254 -28.06 -13.80 1.11
N GLU A 255 -28.82 -13.30 2.08
CA GLU A 255 -28.28 -12.59 3.24
C GLU A 255 -27.36 -13.48 4.07
N LEU A 256 -27.77 -14.72 4.35
CA LEU A 256 -26.97 -15.68 5.09
C LEU A 256 -25.71 -16.11 4.31
N ARG A 257 -25.76 -16.23 2.98
CA ARG A 257 -24.59 -16.45 2.13
C ARG A 257 -23.59 -15.31 2.22
N THR A 258 -24.07 -14.07 2.27
CA THR A 258 -23.24 -12.89 2.48
C THR A 258 -22.56 -12.93 3.86
N ALA A 259 -23.30 -13.34 4.89
CA ALA A 259 -22.73 -13.52 6.23
C ALA A 259 -21.68 -14.64 6.27
N LEU A 260 -21.88 -15.76 5.56
CA LEU A 260 -20.92 -16.83 5.39
C LEU A 260 -19.66 -16.33 4.68
N ALA A 261 -19.80 -15.64 3.55
CA ALA A 261 -18.67 -15.08 2.81
C ALA A 261 -17.83 -14.10 3.67
N LYS A 262 -18.49 -13.33 4.55
CA LYS A 262 -17.80 -12.49 5.53
C LYS A 262 -16.99 -13.33 6.51
N ALA A 263 -17.57 -14.36 7.12
CA ALA A 263 -16.88 -15.21 8.08
C ALA A 263 -15.69 -15.96 7.43
N GLU A 264 -15.85 -16.46 6.21
CA GLU A 264 -14.78 -17.10 5.44
C GLU A 264 -13.65 -16.12 5.08
N ARG A 265 -13.99 -14.86 4.77
CA ARG A 265 -13.00 -13.81 4.55
C ARG A 265 -12.25 -13.46 5.84
N ASP A 266 -12.95 -13.34 6.96
CA ASP A 266 -12.33 -13.05 8.25
C ASP A 266 -11.39 -14.22 8.66
N LEU A 267 -11.78 -15.47 8.40
CA LEU A 267 -10.91 -16.65 8.53
C LEU A 267 -9.68 -16.56 7.62
N SER A 268 -9.85 -16.13 6.36
CA SER A 268 -8.70 -15.97 5.45
C SER A 268 -7.67 -14.95 5.94
N PHE A 269 -8.08 -13.99 6.74
CA PHE A 269 -7.21 -12.96 7.31
C PHE A 269 -6.42 -13.42 8.53
N THR A 270 -6.70 -14.61 9.08
CA THR A 270 -5.86 -15.22 10.12
C THR A 270 -4.51 -15.65 9.56
N VAL A 271 -4.41 -15.90 8.25
CA VAL A 271 -3.15 -16.22 7.58
C VAL A 271 -2.59 -14.95 6.93
N ILE A 272 -1.54 -14.41 7.53
CA ILE A 272 -0.88 -13.19 7.03
C ILE A 272 0.14 -13.61 5.97
N ARG A 273 -0.03 -13.08 4.75
CA ARG A 273 0.83 -13.38 3.60
C ARG A 273 1.57 -12.15 3.11
N ALA A 274 2.73 -12.38 2.48
CA ALA A 274 3.48 -11.34 1.79
C ALA A 274 2.69 -10.85 0.55
N PRO A 275 2.43 -9.53 0.41
CA PRO A 275 1.75 -8.99 -0.78
C PRO A 275 2.66 -8.85 -1.99
N VAL A 276 3.98 -8.72 -1.79
CA VAL A 276 5.02 -8.55 -2.81
C VAL A 276 6.26 -9.35 -2.42
N ASP A 277 7.19 -9.52 -3.36
CA ASP A 277 8.51 -10.08 -3.08
C ASP A 277 9.33 -9.11 -2.23
N GLY A 278 10.19 -9.63 -1.36
CA GLY A 278 11.03 -8.77 -0.54
C GLY A 278 11.71 -9.48 0.62
N VAL A 279 12.28 -8.70 1.52
CA VAL A 279 12.93 -9.18 2.74
C VAL A 279 12.17 -8.69 3.95
N ILE A 280 11.92 -9.60 4.89
CA ILE A 280 11.26 -9.28 6.16
C ILE A 280 12.24 -8.49 7.05
N GLY A 281 11.80 -7.36 7.55
CA GLY A 281 12.55 -6.54 8.50
C GLY A 281 11.68 -6.06 9.65
N ASN A 282 12.33 -5.74 10.77
CA ASN A 282 11.69 -5.10 11.93
C ASN A 282 10.38 -5.80 12.36
N ARG A 283 10.47 -7.10 12.65
CA ARG A 283 9.37 -7.87 13.20
C ARG A 283 9.06 -7.37 14.62
N ALA A 284 7.81 -6.97 14.84
CA ALA A 284 7.35 -6.35 16.09
C ALA A 284 6.60 -7.31 17.00
N VAL A 285 6.44 -8.59 16.62
CA VAL A 285 5.61 -9.57 17.34
C VAL A 285 6.32 -10.91 17.49
N GLN A 286 5.90 -11.67 18.51
CA GLN A 286 6.37 -13.02 18.81
C GLN A 286 5.20 -14.00 18.85
N VAL A 287 5.50 -15.29 18.78
CA VAL A 287 4.50 -16.35 18.96
C VAL A 287 3.90 -16.24 20.37
N GLY A 288 2.59 -16.24 20.47
CA GLY A 288 1.84 -16.06 21.70
C GLY A 288 1.44 -14.61 21.99
N ASP A 289 1.92 -13.62 21.24
CA ASP A 289 1.48 -12.23 21.38
C ASP A 289 0.04 -12.07 20.89
N TYR A 290 -0.72 -11.22 21.60
CA TYR A 290 -2.06 -10.82 21.15
C TYR A 290 -1.97 -9.61 20.23
N MET A 291 -2.45 -9.76 18.99
CA MET A 291 -2.52 -8.69 18.00
C MET A 291 -3.90 -8.07 17.94
N GLN A 292 -3.93 -6.76 17.81
CA GLN A 292 -5.15 -6.01 17.47
C GLN A 292 -5.23 -5.74 15.97
N THR A 293 -6.43 -5.50 15.48
CA THR A 293 -6.65 -5.09 14.08
C THR A 293 -5.87 -3.79 13.78
N GLY A 294 -5.08 -3.80 12.71
CA GLY A 294 -4.21 -2.68 12.30
C GLY A 294 -2.85 -2.65 13.00
N GLN A 295 -2.59 -3.53 13.97
CA GLN A 295 -1.28 -3.62 14.62
C GLN A 295 -0.23 -4.15 13.66
N ARG A 296 0.93 -3.49 13.62
CA ARG A 296 2.07 -3.87 12.76
C ARG A 296 2.69 -5.17 13.24
N LEU A 297 2.87 -6.10 12.30
CA LEU A 297 3.57 -7.37 12.52
C LEU A 297 5.04 -7.27 12.11
N ALA A 298 5.31 -6.83 10.90
CA ALA A 298 6.64 -6.71 10.33
C ALA A 298 6.66 -5.66 9.23
N SER A 299 7.82 -5.32 8.75
CA SER A 299 8.01 -4.50 7.53
C SER A 299 8.55 -5.40 6.41
N LEU A 300 7.96 -5.32 5.25
CA LEU A 300 8.44 -5.99 4.04
C LEU A 300 9.13 -4.96 3.15
N VAL A 301 10.39 -5.21 2.85
CA VAL A 301 11.26 -4.33 2.07
C VAL A 301 11.52 -4.97 0.71
N PRO A 302 10.95 -4.45 -0.39
CA PRO A 302 11.24 -4.92 -1.73
C PRO A 302 12.65 -4.43 -2.12
N LEU A 303 13.59 -5.35 -2.25
CA LEU A 303 14.96 -5.01 -2.64
C LEU A 303 15.12 -4.88 -4.17
N ASP A 304 14.15 -5.39 -4.93
CA ASP A 304 14.18 -5.35 -6.40
C ASP A 304 13.71 -3.99 -6.97
N GLU A 305 13.08 -3.12 -6.13
CA GLU A 305 12.55 -1.81 -6.50
C GLU A 305 13.15 -0.68 -5.67
N VAL A 306 14.48 -0.70 -5.52
CA VAL A 306 15.19 0.36 -4.82
C VAL A 306 15.41 1.56 -5.74
N TYR A 307 15.42 2.74 -5.13
CA TYR A 307 15.76 4.01 -5.78
C TYR A 307 16.65 4.85 -4.85
N VAL A 308 17.25 5.89 -5.36
CA VAL A 308 18.04 6.81 -4.55
C VAL A 308 17.31 8.15 -4.45
N ASP A 309 17.12 8.62 -3.22
CA ASP A 309 16.70 9.98 -2.94
C ASP A 309 17.92 10.83 -2.63
N ALA A 310 18.27 11.73 -3.56
CA ALA A 310 19.43 12.58 -3.48
C ALA A 310 19.02 14.04 -3.25
N ASN A 311 19.51 14.65 -2.18
CA ASN A 311 19.18 16.01 -1.80
C ASN A 311 20.16 17.00 -2.42
N PHE A 312 19.77 17.66 -3.51
CA PHE A 312 20.56 18.69 -4.16
C PHE A 312 20.24 20.08 -3.61
N LYS A 313 21.23 20.95 -3.60
CA LYS A 313 21.03 22.36 -3.24
C LYS A 313 20.17 23.05 -4.29
N GLU A 314 19.32 24.00 -3.88
CA GLU A 314 18.48 24.81 -4.77
C GLU A 314 19.27 25.40 -5.96
N THR A 315 20.52 25.80 -5.74
CA THR A 315 21.39 26.37 -6.76
C THR A 315 21.80 25.38 -7.84
N GLN A 316 21.83 24.09 -7.55
CA GLN A 316 22.21 23.01 -8.47
C GLN A 316 21.02 22.57 -9.34
N LEU A 317 19.78 22.74 -8.86
CA LEU A 317 18.58 22.30 -9.56
C LEU A 317 18.35 22.98 -10.92
N ALA A 318 18.92 24.16 -11.12
CA ALA A 318 18.78 24.88 -12.40
C ALA A 318 19.24 24.04 -13.61
N HIS A 319 20.19 23.13 -13.40
CA HIS A 319 20.81 22.29 -14.42
C HIS A 319 20.28 20.86 -14.45
N LEU A 320 19.49 20.43 -13.46
CA LEU A 320 18.96 19.07 -13.35
C LEU A 320 17.66 18.91 -14.15
N ARG A 321 17.56 17.81 -14.91
CA ARG A 321 16.36 17.47 -15.70
C ARG A 321 16.13 15.96 -15.62
N PRO A 322 14.85 15.50 -15.63
CA PRO A 322 14.53 14.09 -15.77
C PRO A 322 15.17 13.47 -17.00
N GLY A 323 15.65 12.24 -16.88
CA GLY A 323 16.31 11.48 -17.96
C GLY A 323 17.83 11.67 -18.07
N GLN A 324 18.44 12.55 -17.25
CA GLN A 324 19.90 12.69 -17.22
C GLN A 324 20.58 11.46 -16.60
N LYS A 325 21.74 11.11 -17.10
CA LYS A 325 22.56 10.03 -16.55
C LYS A 325 23.18 10.44 -15.25
N VAL A 326 23.20 9.51 -14.32
CA VAL A 326 23.71 9.68 -12.96
C VAL A 326 24.67 8.56 -12.65
N GLU A 327 25.78 8.89 -12.08
CA GLU A 327 26.72 7.96 -11.47
C GLU A 327 26.47 7.94 -9.96
N ILE A 328 26.26 6.74 -9.42
CA ILE A 328 25.93 6.48 -8.02
C ILE A 328 27.08 5.68 -7.44
N ASP A 329 27.82 6.28 -6.53
CA ASP A 329 28.89 5.64 -5.78
C ASP A 329 28.34 5.25 -4.39
N VAL A 330 28.27 3.96 -4.13
CA VAL A 330 27.74 3.42 -2.86
C VAL A 330 28.90 3.26 -1.88
N ASP A 331 28.83 3.88 -0.71
CA ASP A 331 29.90 3.83 0.30
C ASP A 331 30.27 2.40 0.72
N ALA A 332 29.30 1.48 0.68
CA ALA A 332 29.48 0.07 0.99
C ALA A 332 30.09 -0.76 -0.16
N LEU A 333 30.13 -0.22 -1.40
CA LEU A 333 30.58 -0.91 -2.62
C LEU A 333 31.50 0.01 -3.44
N PRO A 334 32.68 0.39 -2.92
CA PRO A 334 33.49 1.47 -3.48
C PRO A 334 34.05 1.21 -4.89
N ASP A 335 34.12 -0.05 -5.33
CA ASP A 335 34.72 -0.42 -6.62
C ASP A 335 33.66 -0.65 -7.74
N HIS A 336 32.38 -0.36 -7.47
CA HIS A 336 31.28 -0.64 -8.39
C HIS A 336 30.35 0.58 -8.53
N PRO A 337 30.75 1.61 -9.31
CA PRO A 337 29.86 2.72 -9.61
C PRO A 337 28.65 2.23 -10.41
N ILE A 338 27.47 2.67 -10.02
CA ILE A 338 26.19 2.28 -10.63
C ILE A 338 25.71 3.41 -11.54
N GLU A 339 25.42 3.12 -12.80
CA GLU A 339 24.80 4.07 -13.70
C GLU A 339 23.28 4.10 -13.48
N GLY A 340 22.77 5.21 -12.95
CA GLY A 340 21.33 5.48 -12.81
C GLY A 340 20.83 6.55 -13.77
N THR A 341 19.56 6.91 -13.62
CA THR A 341 18.93 8.02 -14.36
C THR A 341 18.08 8.88 -13.41
N VAL A 342 18.08 10.19 -13.61
CA VAL A 342 17.16 11.10 -12.91
C VAL A 342 15.74 10.75 -13.32
N ASP A 343 14.93 10.34 -12.36
CA ASP A 343 13.51 10.01 -12.57
C ASP A 343 12.65 11.28 -12.44
N SER A 344 12.72 11.94 -11.30
CA SER A 344 11.88 13.09 -11.00
C SER A 344 12.53 14.02 -9.99
N LEU A 345 12.09 15.28 -10.00
CA LEU A 345 12.46 16.29 -9.01
C LEU A 345 11.26 16.55 -8.11
N ALA A 346 11.49 16.64 -6.79
CA ALA A 346 10.43 16.97 -5.87
C ALA A 346 9.88 18.39 -6.11
N PRO A 347 8.56 18.59 -5.95
CA PRO A 347 7.92 19.90 -6.19
C PRO A 347 8.22 20.93 -5.09
N ALA A 348 8.75 20.49 -3.92
CA ALA A 348 9.07 21.36 -2.80
C ALA A 348 10.22 20.78 -1.96
N SER A 349 10.84 21.64 -1.14
CA SER A 349 11.87 21.22 -0.20
C SER A 349 11.30 20.37 0.94
N GLY A 350 12.13 19.54 1.57
CA GLY A 350 11.73 18.74 2.73
C GLY A 350 11.18 19.57 3.89
N ALA A 351 11.63 20.83 4.03
CA ALA A 351 11.12 21.74 5.05
C ALA A 351 9.63 22.08 4.88
N VAL A 352 9.12 22.14 3.65
CA VAL A 352 7.70 22.43 3.35
C VAL A 352 6.80 21.26 3.75
N PHE A 353 7.30 20.03 3.65
CA PHE A 353 6.55 18.81 3.99
C PHE A 353 6.80 18.33 5.42
N SER A 354 7.65 19.03 6.19
CA SER A 354 7.91 18.69 7.58
C SER A 354 6.71 19.05 8.46
N LEU A 355 6.36 18.14 9.39
CA LEU A 355 5.34 18.38 10.42
C LEU A 355 5.70 19.53 11.37
N LEU A 356 7.00 19.83 11.53
CA LEU A 356 7.55 20.92 12.29
C LEU A 356 8.49 21.73 11.38
N PRO A 357 7.98 22.70 10.61
CA PRO A 357 8.85 23.56 9.82
C PRO A 357 9.85 24.29 10.73
N PRO A 358 11.11 24.43 10.32
CA PRO A 358 12.07 25.22 11.09
C PRO A 358 11.60 26.68 11.14
N ASP A 359 11.11 27.11 12.30
CA ASP A 359 10.69 28.48 12.54
C ASP A 359 11.81 29.25 13.22
N ASN A 360 12.25 30.36 12.61
CA ASN A 360 13.25 31.24 13.18
C ASN A 360 12.59 32.16 14.21
N ALA A 361 12.46 31.69 15.45
CA ALA A 361 11.88 32.43 16.57
C ALA A 361 12.63 33.73 16.96
N THR A 362 13.81 33.98 16.37
CA THR A 362 14.67 35.13 16.74
C THR A 362 14.54 36.37 15.85
N GLY A 363 13.65 36.34 14.83
CA GLY A 363 13.38 37.52 13.98
C GLY A 363 14.51 37.91 13.00
N ASN A 364 15.65 37.21 13.00
CA ASN A 364 16.72 37.44 12.02
C ASN A 364 16.54 36.45 10.86
N PHE A 365 16.14 36.99 9.71
CA PHE A 365 16.04 36.21 8.48
C PHE A 365 17.45 35.94 7.89
N THR A 366 17.97 34.79 8.10
CA THR A 366 19.18 34.30 7.39
C THR A 366 18.72 33.42 6.20
N LYS A 367 19.06 33.83 4.99
CA LYS A 367 18.83 33.03 3.78
C LYS A 367 19.70 31.77 3.85
N ILE A 368 19.07 30.64 4.13
CA ILE A 368 19.70 29.30 4.10
C ILE A 368 19.33 28.64 2.77
N VAL A 369 20.35 28.13 2.06
CA VAL A 369 20.13 27.37 0.82
C VAL A 369 19.36 26.11 1.15
N GLN A 370 18.16 25.96 0.57
CA GLN A 370 17.32 24.79 0.74
C GLN A 370 17.84 23.61 -0.07
N ARG A 371 17.57 22.38 0.41
CA ARG A 371 17.82 21.16 -0.34
C ARG A 371 16.50 20.59 -0.84
N LEU A 372 16.48 20.13 -2.08
CA LEU A 372 15.31 19.49 -2.69
C LEU A 372 15.69 18.07 -3.07
N PRO A 373 14.85 17.08 -2.73
CA PRO A 373 15.07 15.70 -3.10
C PRO A 373 14.85 15.49 -4.60
N VAL A 374 15.79 14.78 -5.21
CA VAL A 374 15.74 14.31 -6.59
C VAL A 374 15.75 12.80 -6.55
N ARG A 375 14.73 12.19 -7.17
CA ARG A 375 14.65 10.74 -7.26
C ARG A 375 15.46 10.25 -8.43
N ILE A 376 16.28 9.24 -8.16
CA ILE A 376 17.14 8.60 -9.14
C ILE A 376 16.75 7.14 -9.24
N LYS A 377 16.45 6.71 -10.44
CA LYS A 377 16.11 5.33 -10.73
C LYS A 377 17.40 4.51 -10.86
N VAL A 378 17.47 3.42 -10.11
CA VAL A 378 18.50 2.40 -10.23
C VAL A 378 18.09 1.40 -11.31
N PRO A 379 18.99 0.91 -12.17
CA PRO A 379 18.69 -0.14 -13.14
C PRO A 379 18.19 -1.43 -12.45
N ALA A 380 17.20 -2.07 -13.05
CA ALA A 380 16.55 -3.25 -12.45
C ALA A 380 17.48 -4.45 -12.29
N ASP A 381 18.48 -4.59 -13.17
CA ASP A 381 19.50 -5.64 -13.11
C ASP A 381 20.44 -5.49 -11.91
N VAL A 382 20.73 -4.26 -11.49
CA VAL A 382 21.52 -3.96 -10.29
C VAL A 382 20.67 -4.11 -9.04
N ALA A 383 19.44 -3.60 -9.07
CA ALA A 383 18.50 -3.73 -7.95
C ALA A 383 18.21 -5.19 -7.63
N ALA A 384 18.01 -6.05 -8.66
CA ALA A 384 17.71 -7.47 -8.51
C ALA A 384 18.87 -8.27 -7.84
N GLN A 385 20.11 -7.77 -7.84
CA GLN A 385 21.22 -8.38 -7.11
C GLN A 385 21.01 -8.32 -5.59
N GLY A 386 20.19 -7.36 -5.10
CA GLY A 386 19.82 -7.24 -3.69
C GLY A 386 20.96 -6.74 -2.80
N GLU A 387 22.03 -6.20 -3.38
CA GLU A 387 23.17 -5.63 -2.65
C GLU A 387 22.86 -4.24 -2.08
N LEU A 388 21.98 -3.50 -2.78
CA LEU A 388 21.51 -2.19 -2.35
C LEU A 388 20.42 -2.33 -1.27
N ARG A 389 20.70 -1.81 -0.09
CA ARG A 389 19.73 -1.84 1.02
C ARG A 389 19.27 -0.43 1.35
N PRO A 390 17.97 -0.22 1.56
CA PRO A 390 17.45 1.06 2.02
C PRO A 390 18.17 1.55 3.28
N GLY A 391 18.55 2.83 3.29
CA GLY A 391 19.34 3.45 4.35
C GLY A 391 20.84 3.49 4.09
N MET A 392 21.35 2.87 3.03
CA MET A 392 22.75 3.03 2.63
C MET A 392 22.99 4.45 2.13
N SER A 393 24.13 5.05 2.56
CA SER A 393 24.61 6.33 2.06
C SER A 393 25.28 6.15 0.71
N VAL A 394 25.05 7.11 -0.17
CA VAL A 394 25.60 7.11 -1.52
C VAL A 394 26.05 8.52 -1.91
N VAL A 395 27.04 8.62 -2.76
CA VAL A 395 27.42 9.86 -3.43
C VAL A 395 26.86 9.82 -4.85
N VAL A 396 26.15 10.88 -5.20
CA VAL A 396 25.47 10.98 -6.49
C VAL A 396 26.11 12.07 -7.33
N SER A 397 26.48 11.73 -8.57
CA SER A 397 27.05 12.64 -9.54
C SER A 397 26.22 12.67 -10.82
N VAL A 398 25.52 13.78 -11.07
CA VAL A 398 24.65 13.96 -12.24
C VAL A 398 25.41 14.67 -13.35
N ASN A 399 25.43 14.09 -14.55
CA ASN A 399 25.97 14.75 -15.72
C ASN A 399 24.94 15.68 -16.35
N THR A 400 25.12 16.98 -16.14
CA THR A 400 24.22 18.03 -16.64
C THR A 400 24.54 18.45 -18.08
N LYS A 401 25.55 17.86 -18.72
CA LYS A 401 25.84 18.11 -20.13
C LYS A 401 24.67 17.63 -20.95
N ALA A 402 23.96 18.56 -21.59
CA ALA A 402 22.76 18.27 -22.36
C ALA A 402 23.06 17.20 -23.42
N ASP A 403 22.57 15.98 -23.20
CA ASP A 403 22.37 15.03 -24.27
C ASP A 403 21.18 15.56 -25.10
N ALA A 404 21.45 16.00 -26.33
CA ALA A 404 20.48 16.60 -27.25
C ALA A 404 19.38 15.62 -27.75
N ALA A 405 19.10 14.53 -27.01
CA ALA A 405 18.28 13.41 -27.48
C ALA A 405 17.02 13.13 -26.65
N ALA A 406 16.69 13.89 -25.61
CA ALA A 406 15.41 13.68 -24.89
C ALA A 406 14.41 14.80 -25.18
N LYS A 407 13.66 14.70 -26.28
CA LYS A 407 12.40 15.43 -26.43
C LYS A 407 11.41 14.90 -25.37
N PRO A 408 10.80 15.74 -24.55
CA PRO A 408 9.74 15.29 -23.66
C PRO A 408 8.55 14.81 -24.51
N THR A 409 8.24 13.54 -24.43
CA THR A 409 6.96 13.02 -24.91
C THR A 409 5.87 13.57 -23.98
N GLN A 410 5.24 14.66 -24.37
CA GLN A 410 4.00 15.12 -23.76
C GLN A 410 2.92 14.07 -24.06
N THR A 411 2.68 13.18 -23.13
CA THR A 411 1.44 12.38 -23.14
C THR A 411 0.31 13.32 -22.76
N ALA A 412 -0.41 13.79 -23.77
CA ALA A 412 -1.67 14.51 -23.59
C ALA A 412 -2.64 13.56 -22.88
N ALA A 413 -2.97 13.85 -21.65
CA ALA A 413 -4.12 13.28 -20.98
C ALA A 413 -5.38 13.84 -21.66
N THR A 414 -6.05 13.00 -22.43
CA THR A 414 -7.40 13.27 -22.93
C THR A 414 -8.36 12.95 -21.80
N HIS A 415 -9.20 13.94 -21.47
CA HIS A 415 -10.31 13.87 -20.49
C HIS A 415 -11.37 12.84 -20.86
#